data_00e1192c48a70f0cd9eacd4eac27f917
#
_entry.id   00e1192c48a70f0cd9eacd4eac27f917
#
_cell.length_a   1.000
_cell.length_b   1.000
_cell.length_c   1.000
_cell.angle_alpha   90.00
_cell.angle_beta   90.00
_cell.angle_gamma   90.00
#
_symmetry.space_group_name_H-M   'P 1'
#
loop_
_entity.id
_entity.type
_entity.pdbx_description
1 polymer ?
#
loop_
_entity_poly.entity_id
_entity_poly.type
_entity_poly.pdbx_seq_one_letter_code
_entity_poly.pdbx_strand_id
1 'polypeptide(L)'
;MAENTLTDSHIETPKHPRVFCVARHGRDCWLLGFRCVWCGKLHQHGGGPLDGEPDAGHRLSHCLDPQAPHGYELEIARVEP
;
A
#
# COMPACT_ATOMS: atom_id res chain seq x y z
N MET A 1 15.89 8.36 -30.32
CA MET A 1 15.50 8.38 -29.89
C MET A 1 14.94 8.17 -29.18
N ALA A 2 15.18 8.10 -29.26
CA ALA A 2 14.75 8.06 -28.44
C ALA A 2 14.17 7.71 -27.72
N GLU A 3 14.42 7.61 -27.84
CA GLU A 3 14.01 7.44 -27.12
C GLU A 3 13.51 7.17 -26.34
N ASN A 4 13.91 7.29 -26.48
CA ASN A 4 13.50 7.19 -25.72
C ASN A 4 12.94 6.99 -25.03
N THR A 5 13.20 7.06 -25.24
CA THR A 5 12.79 7.01 -24.60
C THR A 5 12.19 6.58 -23.84
N LEU A 6 12.42 6.54 -23.92
CA LEU A 6 11.96 6.25 -23.28
C LEU A 6 11.59 5.80 -22.44
N THR A 7 11.93 5.67 -22.55
CA THR A 7 11.67 5.37 -21.94
C THR A 7 11.37 5.16 -21.08
N ASP A 8 11.55 5.38 -21.00
CA ASP A 8 11.27 5.37 -20.33
C ASP A 8 10.93 5.48 -19.40
N SER A 9 11.58 5.82 -19.55
CA SER A 9 11.24 6.51 -18.61
C SER A 9 10.22 6.23 -17.58
N HIS A 10 9.29 6.46 -17.59
CA HIS A 10 8.29 6.23 -16.66
C HIS A 10 8.45 4.98 -15.89
N ILE A 11 9.32 4.28 -16.24
CA ILE A 11 9.63 3.08 -15.55
C ILE A 11 10.17 3.37 -14.18
N GLU A 12 10.97 4.39 -14.10
CA GLU A 12 11.66 4.70 -12.86
C GLU A 12 10.76 5.33 -11.85
N THR A 13 9.60 5.83 -12.28
CA THR A 13 8.70 6.54 -11.39
C THR A 13 7.39 5.80 -11.32
N PRO A 14 7.25 4.86 -10.41
CA PRO A 14 6.01 4.11 -10.31
C PRO A 14 4.85 5.02 -9.99
N LYS A 15 3.71 4.74 -10.58
CA LYS A 15 2.51 5.50 -10.30
C LYS A 15 2.04 5.31 -8.87
N HIS A 16 2.32 4.15 -8.30
CA HIS A 16 1.85 3.81 -6.99
C HIS A 16 3.05 3.49 -6.12
N PRO A 17 3.36 4.34 -5.16
CA PRO A 17 4.47 4.06 -4.27
C PRO A 17 4.20 2.83 -3.43
N ARG A 18 5.28 2.20 -2.99
CA ARG A 18 5.22 1.04 -2.13
C ARG A 18 5.16 1.51 -0.68
N VAL A 19 4.27 0.91 0.09
CA VAL A 19 4.09 1.24 1.49
C VAL A 19 4.15 -0.04 2.30
N PHE A 20 4.99 -0.08 3.32
CA PHE A 20 5.08 -1.24 4.19
C PHE A 20 3.99 -1.17 5.25
N CYS A 21 3.38 -2.31 5.52
CA CYS A 21 2.31 -2.38 6.50
C CYS A 21 2.54 -3.56 7.45
N VAL A 22 1.79 -3.57 8.53
CA VAL A 22 1.77 -4.67 9.49
C VAL A 22 0.43 -5.37 9.36
N ALA A 23 0.46 -6.69 9.19
CA ALA A 23 -0.75 -7.47 9.11
C ALA A 23 -1.08 -8.02 10.49
N ARG A 24 -2.34 -7.90 10.90
CA ARG A 24 -2.80 -8.44 12.18
C ARG A 24 -4.21 -8.96 12.04
N HIS A 25 -4.59 -9.82 12.95
CA HIS A 25 -5.93 -10.38 12.95
C HIS A 25 -6.95 -9.31 13.32
N GLY A 26 -7.94 -9.10 12.45
CA GLY A 26 -9.11 -8.34 12.80
C GLY A 26 -10.20 -9.27 13.26
N ARG A 27 -11.43 -8.76 13.35
CA ARG A 27 -12.55 -9.59 13.77
C ARG A 27 -12.90 -10.63 12.71
N ASP A 28 -13.01 -10.18 11.46
CA ASP A 28 -13.49 -11.03 10.37
C ASP A 28 -12.49 -11.20 9.25
N CYS A 29 -11.41 -10.44 9.28
CA CYS A 29 -10.42 -10.48 8.21
C CYS A 29 -9.10 -9.98 8.74
N TRP A 30 -8.06 -10.18 7.93
CA TRP A 30 -6.78 -9.57 8.20
C TRP A 30 -6.91 -8.06 8.05
N LEU A 31 -6.18 -7.34 8.89
CA LEU A 31 -6.08 -5.89 8.80
C LEU A 31 -4.65 -5.53 8.48
N LEU A 32 -4.49 -4.65 7.48
CA LEU A 32 -3.18 -4.18 7.05
C LEU A 32 -3.07 -2.73 7.45
N GLY A 33 -2.23 -2.45 8.44
CA GLY A 33 -2.13 -1.11 9.02
C GLY A 33 -0.77 -0.49 8.81
N PHE A 34 -0.76 0.81 8.65
CA PHE A 34 0.50 1.55 8.55
C PHE A 34 0.26 2.99 8.96
N ARG A 35 1.33 3.63 9.42
CA ARG A 35 1.28 5.06 9.71
C ARG A 35 1.60 5.81 8.44
N CYS A 36 0.68 6.64 8.03
CA CYS A 36 0.78 7.36 6.76
C CYS A 36 1.87 8.41 6.81
N VAL A 37 2.76 8.41 5.82
CA VAL A 37 3.83 9.41 5.77
C VAL A 37 3.33 10.76 5.27
N TRP A 38 2.15 10.80 4.66
CA TRP A 38 1.61 12.04 4.14
C TRP A 38 0.78 12.80 5.16
N CYS A 39 0.01 12.10 5.99
CA CYS A 39 -0.84 12.78 6.97
C CYS A 39 -0.52 12.41 8.42
N GLY A 40 0.33 11.43 8.66
CA GLY A 40 0.73 11.04 10.00
C GLY A 40 -0.27 10.19 10.75
N LYS A 41 -1.40 9.89 10.16
CA LYS A 41 -2.44 9.09 10.82
C LYS A 41 -2.29 7.63 10.44
N LEU A 42 -2.92 6.78 11.25
CA LEU A 42 -2.96 5.35 10.98
C LEU A 42 -4.03 5.06 9.94
N HIS A 43 -3.64 4.33 8.91
CA HIS A 43 -4.58 3.84 7.91
C HIS A 43 -4.62 2.33 7.95
N GLN A 44 -5.80 1.76 7.67
CA GLN A 44 -5.97 0.31 7.66
C GLN A 44 -6.75 -0.09 6.43
N HIS A 45 -6.38 -1.25 5.90
CA HIS A 45 -7.07 -1.87 4.76
C HIS A 45 -7.34 -3.32 5.10
N GLY A 46 -8.35 -3.90 4.46
CA GLY A 46 -8.61 -5.31 4.59
C GLY A 46 -7.56 -6.12 3.88
N GLY A 47 -7.20 -7.26 4.45
CA GLY A 47 -6.19 -8.14 3.89
C GLY A 47 -6.69 -9.55 3.65
N GLY A 48 -8.00 -9.73 3.45
CA GLY A 48 -8.56 -11.02 3.12
C GLY A 48 -8.99 -11.82 4.33
N PRO A 49 -9.53 -13.02 4.08
CA PRO A 49 -10.08 -13.84 5.15
C PRO A 49 -9.02 -14.39 6.09
N LEU A 50 -9.41 -14.61 7.33
CA LEU A 50 -8.48 -15.06 8.35
C LEU A 50 -7.99 -16.49 8.18
N ASP A 51 -8.73 -17.30 7.40
CA ASP A 51 -8.32 -18.68 7.18
C ASP A 51 -7.22 -18.83 6.15
N GLY A 52 -6.81 -17.72 5.52
CA GLY A 52 -5.69 -17.71 4.61
C GLY A 52 -4.60 -16.78 5.10
N GLU A 53 -3.59 -16.62 4.28
CA GLU A 53 -2.54 -15.69 4.60
C GLU A 53 -2.98 -14.26 4.28
N PRO A 54 -2.43 -13.27 4.96
CA PRO A 54 -2.79 -11.89 4.64
C PRO A 54 -2.41 -11.54 3.21
N ASP A 55 -3.31 -10.83 2.55
CA ASP A 55 -3.18 -10.49 1.14
C ASP A 55 -2.98 -8.99 1.01
N ALA A 56 -1.83 -8.60 0.51
CA ALA A 56 -1.49 -7.20 0.31
C ALA A 56 -1.63 -6.85 -1.18
N GLY A 57 -0.96 -5.81 -1.63
CA GLY A 57 -1.00 -5.41 -3.02
C GLY A 57 -1.57 -4.02 -3.16
N HIS A 58 -2.14 -3.75 -4.30
CA HIS A 58 -2.62 -2.41 -4.62
C HIS A 58 -3.85 -2.05 -3.79
N ARG A 59 -3.87 -0.82 -3.29
CA ARG A 59 -5.03 -0.28 -2.57
C ARG A 59 -5.24 1.17 -2.97
N LEU A 60 -6.49 1.58 -3.02
CA LEU A 60 -6.82 2.98 -3.18
C LEU A 60 -6.56 3.69 -1.87
N SER A 61 -5.99 4.88 -1.96
CA SER A 61 -5.67 5.64 -0.77
C SER A 61 -6.93 6.25 -0.18
N HIS A 62 -7.05 6.18 1.15
CA HIS A 62 -8.11 6.88 1.87
C HIS A 62 -7.59 8.17 2.50
N CYS A 63 -6.36 8.54 2.20
CA CYS A 63 -5.74 9.71 2.79
C CYS A 63 -6.30 10.97 2.16
N LEU A 64 -6.64 11.94 3.02
CA LEU A 64 -7.21 13.19 2.55
C LEU A 64 -6.16 14.27 2.34
N ASP A 65 -4.90 13.95 2.60
CA ASP A 65 -3.83 14.91 2.39
C ASP A 65 -3.66 15.14 0.88
N PRO A 66 -3.63 16.41 0.44
CA PRO A 66 -3.54 16.68 -0.99
C PRO A 66 -2.24 16.20 -1.63
N GLN A 67 -1.22 15.91 -0.84
CA GLN A 67 0.04 15.40 -1.38
C GLN A 67 0.08 13.89 -1.46
N ALA A 68 -0.91 13.21 -0.90
CA ALA A 68 -0.94 11.76 -0.92
C ALA A 68 -1.30 11.25 -2.31
N PRO A 69 -0.76 10.10 -2.70
CA PRO A 69 -1.12 9.51 -3.99
C PRO A 69 -2.54 8.97 -3.96
N HIS A 70 -3.11 8.75 -5.13
CA HIS A 70 -4.43 8.15 -5.23
C HIS A 70 -4.41 6.68 -4.84
N GLY A 71 -3.27 6.03 -4.97
CA GLY A 71 -3.16 4.63 -4.62
C GLY A 71 -1.73 4.29 -4.26
N TYR A 72 -1.56 3.11 -3.70
CA TYR A 72 -0.22 2.62 -3.34
C TYR A 72 -0.23 1.10 -3.32
N GLU A 73 0.97 0.54 -3.33
CA GLU A 73 1.15 -0.90 -3.21
C GLU A 73 1.53 -1.21 -1.78
N LEU A 74 0.72 -2.00 -1.11
CA LEU A 74 1.04 -2.44 0.24
C LEU A 74 1.94 -3.66 0.20
N GLU A 75 2.93 -3.65 1.06
CA GLU A 75 3.82 -4.78 1.21
C GLU A 75 3.91 -5.10 2.69
N ILE A 76 3.68 -6.37 3.04
CA ILE A 76 3.63 -6.76 4.44
C ILE A 76 5.04 -6.86 4.99
N ALA A 77 5.36 -6.00 5.96
CA ALA A 77 6.65 -6.00 6.61
C ALA A 77 6.72 -7.07 7.69
N ARG A 78 5.60 -7.28 8.39
CA ARG A 78 5.55 -8.35 9.39
C ARG A 78 4.10 -8.68 9.69
N VAL A 79 3.91 -9.86 10.24
CA VAL A 79 2.60 -10.33 10.67
C VAL A 79 2.60 -10.41 12.19
N GLU A 80 1.61 -9.80 12.81
CA GLU A 80 1.47 -9.86 14.27
C GLU A 80 0.35 -10.83 14.62
N PRO A 81 0.54 -11.63 15.65
CA PRO A 81 -0.49 -12.60 16.08
C PRO A 81 -1.73 -11.94 16.65
#